data_d62e968f1026f460522d0df991e4431b
#
_entry.id   d62e968f1026f460522d0df991e4431b
#
_cell.length_a   1.000
_cell.length_b   1.000
_cell.length_c   1.000
_cell.angle_alpha   90.00
_cell.angle_beta   90.00
_cell.angle_gamma   90.00
#
_symmetry.space_group_name_H-M   'P 1'
#
loop_
_entity.id
_entity.type
_entity.pdbx_description
1 polymer ?
#
loop_
_entity_poly.entity_id
_entity_poly.type
_entity_poly.pdbx_seq_one_letter_code
_entity_poly.pdbx_strand_id
1 'polypeptide(L)'
;MARWGHSDSDHLFWKYDFHSVQEAQRNRMQQVIAEAPADAIENGTADEVAERVAADFRLYVPELTEGAISATVDETRVDISKDRSLSFQYGTFGPGPHYIPGITATYFVPFVGDKEMFRCKPSTFTTVIPAAEVTETELRFRFVRPGEDVAATKQAFDRELSLVKQYMGWLDQNARTFNESLLPLARNLVAQRRARLASLEQGTNTLGISIRRSTSRSPAPARRRPAHGPGATPQRGPASDTGTYHVALSFAGEDRSYVEEVATLLRDRGVRVFYDEFEKAGLWGKNLVDHLADVYQRRSKYVVMFTSKHYVAKAWPTHERQHAQARALVAKEEYILPARFDDTEVPGMTNTVGYVDLRKVVPSELVVLILSKIGPLTP
;
A
#
# COMPACT_ATOMS: atom_id res chain seq x y z
N MET A 1 24.19 -18.60 -6.59
CA MET A 1 23.29 -19.23 -7.59
C MET A 1 22.44 -18.14 -8.21
N ALA A 2 22.57 -17.88 -9.49
CA ALA A 2 21.80 -16.84 -10.18
C ALA A 2 20.30 -17.24 -10.20
N ARG A 3 19.43 -16.39 -9.68
CA ARG A 3 17.96 -16.49 -9.85
C ARG A 3 17.66 -16.04 -11.28
N TRP A 4 17.29 -16.94 -12.14
CA TRP A 4 16.92 -16.66 -13.52
C TRP A 4 15.42 -16.31 -13.58
N GLY A 5 15.11 -15.09 -13.99
CA GLY A 5 13.80 -14.72 -14.52
C GLY A 5 12.71 -14.25 -13.56
N HIS A 6 13.02 -13.78 -12.35
CA HIS A 6 12.02 -13.09 -11.52
C HIS A 6 12.09 -11.58 -11.72
N SER A 7 10.94 -10.97 -11.97
CA SER A 7 10.80 -9.50 -11.91
C SER A 7 10.66 -9.07 -10.44
N ASP A 8 10.98 -7.82 -10.11
CA ASP A 8 10.76 -7.28 -8.76
C ASP A 8 9.29 -7.33 -8.31
N SER A 9 8.35 -7.51 -9.25
CA SER A 9 6.92 -7.67 -8.99
C SER A 9 6.55 -9.03 -8.39
N ASP A 10 7.45 -10.04 -8.44
CA ASP A 10 7.17 -11.41 -8.04
C ASP A 10 7.57 -11.71 -6.59
N HIS A 11 8.14 -10.74 -5.87
CA HIS A 11 8.48 -10.92 -4.46
C HIS A 11 7.22 -10.95 -3.58
N LEU A 12 7.07 -12.08 -2.86
CA LEU A 12 6.01 -12.24 -1.87
C LEU A 12 6.39 -11.52 -0.56
N PHE A 13 5.39 -11.20 0.25
CA PHE A 13 5.57 -10.65 1.61
C PHE A 13 6.45 -9.39 1.69
N TRP A 14 6.33 -8.51 0.69
CA TRP A 14 7.22 -7.35 0.61
C TRP A 14 6.51 -6.01 0.41
N LYS A 15 5.25 -6.00 -0.02
CA LYS A 15 4.58 -4.78 -0.48
C LYS A 15 4.01 -3.93 0.67
N TYR A 16 3.43 -4.55 1.68
CA TYR A 16 2.78 -3.89 2.80
C TYR A 16 3.32 -4.43 4.12
N ASP A 17 3.60 -3.55 5.09
CA ASP A 17 3.90 -3.99 6.45
C ASP A 17 2.62 -4.44 7.16
N PHE A 18 2.69 -5.54 7.91
CA PHE A 18 1.54 -6.06 8.65
C PHE A 18 0.99 -5.06 9.67
N HIS A 19 1.86 -4.25 10.27
CA HIS A 19 1.45 -3.19 11.20
C HIS A 19 0.52 -2.18 10.52
N SER A 20 0.82 -1.76 9.29
CA SER A 20 -0.04 -0.84 8.53
C SER A 20 -1.41 -1.45 8.22
N VAL A 21 -1.46 -2.76 7.92
CA VAL A 21 -2.73 -3.49 7.73
C VAL A 21 -3.54 -3.54 9.02
N GLN A 22 -2.89 -3.79 10.16
CA GLN A 22 -3.54 -3.76 11.48
C GLN A 22 -4.15 -2.39 11.80
N GLU A 23 -3.39 -1.32 11.58
CA GLU A 23 -3.86 0.05 11.83
C GLU A 23 -5.06 0.40 10.93
N ALA A 24 -4.97 0.07 9.65
CA ALA A 24 -6.07 0.30 8.71
C ALA A 24 -7.35 -0.43 9.15
N GLN A 25 -7.25 -1.67 9.61
CA GLN A 25 -8.39 -2.43 10.12
C GLN A 25 -8.97 -1.84 11.42
N ARG A 26 -8.12 -1.41 12.36
CA ARG A 26 -8.56 -0.74 13.60
C ARG A 26 -9.29 0.56 13.30
N ASN A 27 -8.72 1.39 12.44
CA ASN A 27 -9.31 2.67 12.05
C ASN A 27 -10.66 2.47 11.35
N ARG A 28 -10.74 1.47 10.46
CA ARG A 28 -11.99 1.13 9.79
C ARG A 28 -13.05 0.62 10.76
N MET A 29 -12.69 -0.22 11.73
CA MET A 29 -13.60 -0.68 12.78
C MET A 29 -14.11 0.49 13.62
N GLN A 30 -13.24 1.41 14.03
CA GLN A 30 -13.61 2.62 14.76
C GLN A 30 -14.58 3.49 13.96
N GLN A 31 -14.33 3.69 12.67
CA GLN A 31 -15.21 4.44 11.79
C GLN A 31 -16.58 3.77 11.66
N VAL A 32 -16.62 2.47 11.40
CA VAL A 32 -17.88 1.70 11.28
C VAL A 32 -18.72 1.81 12.55
N ILE A 33 -18.13 1.69 13.73
CA ILE A 33 -18.84 1.83 15.00
C ILE A 33 -19.31 3.28 15.22
N ALA A 34 -18.47 4.26 14.91
CA ALA A 34 -18.80 5.68 15.08
C ALA A 34 -19.95 6.14 14.17
N GLU A 35 -20.05 5.60 12.95
CA GLU A 35 -21.07 5.92 11.96
C GLU A 35 -22.30 5.00 12.06
N ALA A 36 -22.23 3.92 12.85
CA ALA A 36 -23.31 2.97 12.98
C ALA A 36 -24.58 3.65 13.49
N PRO A 37 -25.76 3.35 12.90
CA PRO A 37 -27.04 3.85 13.36
C PRO A 37 -27.35 3.32 14.77
N ALA A 38 -28.16 4.07 15.53
CA ALA A 38 -28.44 3.77 16.93
C ALA A 38 -28.99 2.35 17.10
N ASP A 39 -29.95 1.94 16.25
CA ASP A 39 -30.57 0.61 16.27
C ASP A 39 -29.54 -0.53 16.08
N ALA A 40 -28.52 -0.33 15.27
CA ALA A 40 -27.45 -1.34 15.06
C ALA A 40 -26.54 -1.52 16.28
N ILE A 41 -26.40 -0.46 17.10
CA ILE A 41 -25.56 -0.45 18.31
C ILE A 41 -26.36 -0.82 19.56
N GLU A 42 -27.63 -0.48 19.61
CA GLU A 42 -28.52 -0.71 20.78
C GLU A 42 -29.19 -2.09 20.72
N ASN A 43 -29.31 -2.71 19.54
CA ASN A 43 -29.94 -4.00 19.36
C ASN A 43 -29.04 -5.15 19.87
N GLY A 44 -29.39 -5.71 21.02
CA GLY A 44 -28.61 -6.72 21.74
C GLY A 44 -27.75 -6.15 22.88
N THR A 45 -27.05 -7.01 23.57
CA THR A 45 -26.06 -6.61 24.60
C THR A 45 -24.84 -5.90 23.99
N ALA A 46 -24.12 -5.12 24.77
CA ALA A 46 -22.91 -4.47 24.31
C ALA A 46 -21.85 -5.49 23.85
N ASP A 47 -21.79 -6.64 24.55
CA ASP A 47 -20.86 -7.72 24.23
C ASP A 47 -21.21 -8.42 22.91
N GLU A 48 -22.48 -8.73 22.65
CA GLU A 48 -22.92 -9.32 21.38
C GLU A 48 -22.62 -8.42 20.18
N VAL A 49 -22.82 -7.12 20.33
CA VAL A 49 -22.46 -6.16 19.28
C VAL A 49 -20.96 -6.09 19.08
N ALA A 50 -20.18 -6.07 20.16
CA ALA A 50 -18.72 -6.03 20.09
C ALA A 50 -18.15 -7.32 19.47
N GLU A 51 -18.67 -8.49 19.81
CA GLU A 51 -18.25 -9.78 19.23
C GLU A 51 -18.53 -9.85 17.73
N ARG A 52 -19.74 -9.43 17.31
CA ARG A 52 -20.09 -9.38 15.89
C ARG A 52 -19.18 -8.46 15.11
N VAL A 53 -18.95 -7.25 15.62
CA VAL A 53 -18.07 -6.29 14.96
C VAL A 53 -16.63 -6.82 14.94
N ALA A 54 -16.11 -7.32 16.06
CA ALA A 54 -14.74 -7.86 16.10
C ALA A 54 -14.55 -9.00 15.09
N ALA A 55 -15.55 -9.85 14.88
CA ALA A 55 -15.50 -10.95 13.92
C ALA A 55 -15.37 -10.46 12.47
N ASP A 56 -16.03 -9.34 12.11
CA ASP A 56 -16.00 -8.78 10.76
C ASP A 56 -14.63 -8.18 10.38
N PHE A 57 -13.78 -7.89 11.37
CA PHE A 57 -12.47 -7.26 11.17
C PHE A 57 -11.28 -8.20 11.39
N ARG A 58 -11.53 -9.50 11.59
CA ARG A 58 -10.46 -10.49 11.71
C ARG A 58 -9.64 -10.60 10.42
N LEU A 59 -8.34 -10.77 10.58
CA LEU A 59 -7.42 -11.08 9.50
C LEU A 59 -7.16 -12.58 9.48
N TYR A 60 -7.22 -13.16 8.29
CA TYR A 60 -6.94 -14.57 8.05
C TYR A 60 -5.82 -14.69 7.02
N VAL A 61 -4.87 -15.56 7.30
CA VAL A 61 -3.81 -15.91 6.34
C VAL A 61 -4.38 -16.96 5.38
N PRO A 62 -4.09 -16.87 4.07
CA PRO A 62 -4.49 -17.89 3.11
C PRO A 62 -3.99 -19.28 3.50
N GLU A 63 -4.72 -20.32 3.11
CA GLU A 63 -4.33 -21.72 3.30
C GLU A 63 -3.92 -22.34 1.97
N LEU A 64 -2.72 -22.93 1.92
CA LEU A 64 -2.24 -23.64 0.72
C LEU A 64 -2.90 -25.03 0.62
N THR A 65 -3.40 -25.37 -0.56
CA THR A 65 -3.97 -26.69 -0.84
C THR A 65 -2.88 -27.63 -1.37
N GLU A 66 -2.02 -28.11 -0.47
CA GLU A 66 -0.83 -28.90 -0.83
C GLU A 66 -1.14 -30.17 -1.64
N GLY A 67 -2.25 -30.83 -1.36
CA GLY A 67 -2.68 -32.05 -2.08
C GLY A 67 -3.08 -31.82 -3.55
N ALA A 68 -3.24 -30.54 -3.96
CA ALA A 68 -3.60 -30.14 -5.32
C ALA A 68 -2.46 -29.46 -6.07
N ILE A 69 -1.23 -29.53 -5.55
CA ILE A 69 -0.04 -29.01 -6.25
C ILE A 69 0.15 -29.76 -7.56
N SER A 70 0.31 -29.02 -8.65
CA SER A 70 0.59 -29.55 -9.98
C SER A 70 1.77 -28.83 -10.62
N ALA A 71 2.31 -29.40 -11.71
CA ALA A 71 3.40 -28.79 -12.45
C ALA A 71 3.29 -29.06 -13.95
N THR A 72 3.83 -28.12 -14.74
CA THR A 72 4.13 -28.31 -16.16
C THR A 72 5.63 -28.22 -16.37
N VAL A 73 6.13 -28.99 -17.36
CA VAL A 73 7.52 -28.92 -17.79
C VAL A 73 7.53 -28.78 -19.31
N ASP A 74 8.08 -27.68 -19.80
CA ASP A 74 8.12 -27.33 -21.19
C ASP A 74 9.56 -27.17 -21.66
N GLU A 75 9.87 -27.57 -22.89
CA GLU A 75 11.15 -27.28 -23.53
C GLU A 75 11.30 -25.77 -23.78
N THR A 76 12.50 -25.25 -23.55
CA THR A 76 12.80 -23.84 -23.78
C THR A 76 14.24 -23.65 -24.25
N ARG A 77 14.55 -22.40 -24.68
CA ARG A 77 15.92 -21.97 -24.94
C ARG A 77 16.37 -21.02 -23.84
N VAL A 78 17.49 -21.33 -23.22
CA VAL A 78 18.04 -20.56 -22.09
C VAL A 78 19.20 -19.72 -22.57
N ASP A 79 19.12 -18.40 -22.35
CA ASP A 79 20.24 -17.50 -22.62
C ASP A 79 21.26 -17.60 -21.48
N ILE A 80 22.43 -18.12 -21.78
CA ILE A 80 23.55 -18.30 -20.85
C ILE A 80 24.60 -17.18 -20.91
N SER A 81 24.40 -16.15 -21.72
CA SER A 81 25.38 -15.08 -21.95
C SER A 81 25.82 -14.37 -20.66
N LYS A 82 24.96 -14.33 -19.62
CA LYS A 82 25.22 -13.72 -18.32
C LYS A 82 25.84 -14.69 -17.31
N ASP A 83 25.91 -15.99 -17.61
CA ASP A 83 26.49 -17.01 -16.74
C ASP A 83 27.84 -17.45 -17.27
N ARG A 84 28.92 -16.92 -16.67
CA ARG A 84 30.29 -17.23 -17.08
C ARG A 84 30.64 -18.72 -16.98
N SER A 85 30.10 -19.42 -15.99
CA SER A 85 30.35 -20.84 -15.78
C SER A 85 29.75 -21.68 -16.90
N LEU A 86 28.50 -21.40 -17.26
CA LEU A 86 27.82 -22.07 -18.37
C LEU A 86 28.43 -21.66 -19.70
N SER A 87 28.74 -20.39 -19.91
CA SER A 87 29.42 -19.92 -21.14
C SER A 87 30.74 -20.65 -21.35
N PHE A 88 31.53 -20.88 -20.28
CA PHE A 88 32.76 -21.65 -20.35
C PHE A 88 32.49 -23.13 -20.66
N GLN A 89 31.51 -23.75 -19.99
CA GLN A 89 31.14 -25.15 -20.16
C GLN A 89 30.67 -25.46 -21.58
N TYR A 90 29.90 -24.53 -22.19
CA TYR A 90 29.35 -24.70 -23.54
C TYR A 90 30.19 -24.05 -24.64
N GLY A 91 31.35 -23.48 -24.31
CA GLY A 91 32.27 -22.89 -25.28
C GLY A 91 31.73 -21.65 -26.00
N THR A 92 30.76 -20.95 -25.38
CA THR A 92 30.06 -19.80 -25.98
C THR A 92 30.72 -18.50 -25.49
N PHE A 93 31.61 -17.93 -26.31
CA PHE A 93 32.26 -16.67 -25.99
C PHE A 93 31.96 -15.64 -27.07
N GLY A 94 31.55 -14.43 -26.67
CA GLY A 94 31.34 -13.32 -27.58
C GLY A 94 30.21 -12.38 -27.11
N PRO A 95 30.08 -11.21 -27.76
CA PRO A 95 29.00 -10.29 -27.47
C PRO A 95 27.67 -10.82 -28.01
N GLY A 96 26.61 -10.76 -27.17
CA GLY A 96 25.24 -11.12 -27.55
C GLY A 96 24.68 -12.31 -26.77
N PRO A 97 23.38 -12.62 -26.96
CA PRO A 97 22.72 -13.72 -26.28
C PRO A 97 23.17 -15.08 -26.83
N HIS A 98 23.46 -16.02 -25.95
CA HIS A 98 23.84 -17.39 -26.29
C HIS A 98 22.79 -18.36 -25.76
N TYR A 99 22.04 -18.98 -26.67
CA TYR A 99 20.92 -19.84 -26.32
C TYR A 99 21.29 -21.30 -26.40
N ILE A 100 21.04 -22.04 -25.32
CA ILE A 100 21.15 -23.52 -25.28
C ILE A 100 19.80 -24.14 -24.95
N PRO A 101 19.58 -25.45 -25.32
CA PRO A 101 18.41 -26.17 -24.91
C PRO A 101 18.26 -26.22 -23.38
N GLY A 102 17.05 -26.16 -22.90
CA GLY A 102 16.73 -26.25 -21.48
C GLY A 102 15.25 -26.48 -21.25
N ILE A 103 14.85 -26.45 -20.00
CA ILE A 103 13.46 -26.62 -19.56
C ILE A 103 12.95 -25.45 -18.77
N THR A 104 11.65 -25.19 -18.88
CA THR A 104 10.89 -24.35 -17.95
C THR A 104 9.95 -25.26 -17.16
N ALA A 105 10.11 -25.33 -15.84
CA ALA A 105 9.16 -25.98 -14.96
C ALA A 105 8.33 -24.91 -14.22
N THR A 106 7.00 -25.01 -14.32
CA THR A 106 6.07 -24.14 -13.61
C THR A 106 5.26 -24.97 -12.62
N TYR A 107 5.37 -24.66 -11.34
CA TYR A 107 4.62 -25.29 -10.26
C TYR A 107 3.45 -24.41 -9.85
N PHE A 108 2.27 -25.00 -9.75
CA PHE A 108 1.02 -24.35 -9.37
C PHE A 108 0.63 -24.82 -7.98
N VAL A 109 0.52 -23.87 -7.04
CA VAL A 109 0.14 -24.13 -5.65
C VAL A 109 -1.18 -23.42 -5.37
N PRO A 110 -2.32 -24.13 -5.42
CA PRO A 110 -3.62 -23.54 -5.12
C PRO A 110 -3.71 -23.09 -3.65
N PHE A 111 -4.48 -22.04 -3.41
CA PHE A 111 -4.76 -21.55 -2.07
C PHE A 111 -6.22 -21.09 -1.94
N VAL A 112 -6.68 -20.99 -0.68
CA VAL A 112 -7.98 -20.41 -0.31
C VAL A 112 -7.73 -19.25 0.65
N GLY A 113 -8.35 -18.10 0.40
CA GLY A 113 -8.23 -16.91 1.22
C GLY A 113 -7.88 -15.66 0.42
N ASP A 114 -7.49 -14.61 1.14
CA ASP A 114 -7.17 -13.31 0.53
C ASP A 114 -5.74 -13.29 -0.02
N LYS A 115 -5.62 -13.22 -1.34
CA LYS A 115 -4.32 -13.15 -2.05
C LYS A 115 -3.45 -11.97 -1.63
N GLU A 116 -4.05 -10.85 -1.16
CA GLU A 116 -3.28 -9.68 -0.75
C GLU A 116 -2.41 -9.96 0.48
N MET A 117 -2.73 -10.99 1.26
CA MET A 117 -1.91 -11.43 2.38
C MET A 117 -0.53 -11.96 1.96
N PHE A 118 -0.39 -12.51 0.74
CA PHE A 118 0.92 -12.88 0.18
C PHE A 118 1.81 -11.67 -0.13
N ARG A 119 1.26 -10.47 -0.13
CA ARG A 119 2.01 -9.22 -0.31
C ARG A 119 2.34 -8.54 1.02
N CYS A 120 1.79 -9.06 2.13
CA CYS A 120 1.93 -8.50 3.45
C CYS A 120 3.20 -9.00 4.13
N LYS A 121 4.09 -8.09 4.52
CA LYS A 121 5.33 -8.40 5.23
C LYS A 121 5.04 -8.64 6.71
N PRO A 122 5.37 -9.83 7.26
CA PRO A 122 5.22 -10.08 8.69
C PRO A 122 6.21 -9.25 9.50
N SER A 123 5.96 -9.10 10.81
CA SER A 123 6.89 -8.41 11.73
C SER A 123 8.21 -9.15 11.89
N THR A 124 8.22 -10.47 11.71
CA THR A 124 9.42 -11.31 11.66
C THR A 124 9.67 -11.72 10.21
N PHE A 125 10.88 -11.55 9.71
CA PHE A 125 11.26 -11.90 8.34
C PHE A 125 12.75 -12.21 8.24
N THR A 126 13.16 -12.83 7.12
CA THR A 126 14.58 -13.08 6.80
C THR A 126 15.02 -12.20 5.63
N THR A 127 16.34 -12.19 5.39
CA THR A 127 16.91 -11.49 4.22
C THR A 127 16.59 -12.18 2.89
N VAL A 128 16.17 -13.45 2.93
CA VAL A 128 15.75 -14.21 1.75
C VAL A 128 14.24 -14.10 1.60
N ILE A 129 13.82 -13.45 0.53
CA ILE A 129 12.40 -13.20 0.24
C ILE A 129 11.95 -14.22 -0.81
N PRO A 130 10.86 -14.97 -0.56
CA PRO A 130 10.31 -15.89 -1.56
C PRO A 130 9.74 -15.12 -2.74
N ALA A 131 9.77 -15.75 -3.93
CA ALA A 131 9.24 -15.17 -5.14
C ALA A 131 8.30 -16.15 -5.84
N ALA A 132 7.09 -15.67 -6.17
CA ALA A 132 6.10 -16.37 -6.99
C ALA A 132 5.13 -15.36 -7.60
N GLU A 133 4.56 -15.70 -8.74
CA GLU A 133 3.41 -14.99 -9.29
C GLU A 133 2.16 -15.33 -8.46
N VAL A 134 1.42 -14.30 -8.02
CA VAL A 134 0.17 -14.46 -7.25
C VAL A 134 -1.00 -14.23 -8.19
N THR A 135 -1.82 -15.26 -8.43
CA THR A 135 -3.08 -15.14 -9.16
C THR A 135 -4.27 -15.07 -8.19
N GLU A 136 -5.49 -15.20 -8.70
CA GLU A 136 -6.70 -15.18 -7.84
C GLU A 136 -6.80 -16.41 -6.92
N THR A 137 -6.26 -17.56 -7.35
CA THR A 137 -6.49 -18.84 -6.68
C THR A 137 -5.24 -19.69 -6.49
N GLU A 138 -4.09 -19.26 -7.02
CA GLU A 138 -2.86 -20.06 -6.97
C GLU A 138 -1.60 -19.20 -6.97
N LEU A 139 -0.53 -19.74 -6.38
CA LEU A 139 0.84 -19.24 -6.53
C LEU A 139 1.49 -20.03 -7.67
N ARG A 140 2.22 -19.32 -8.56
CA ARG A 140 2.97 -19.92 -9.65
C ARG A 140 4.46 -19.70 -9.46
N PHE A 141 5.20 -20.80 -9.38
CA PHE A 141 6.66 -20.79 -9.24
C PHE A 141 7.26 -21.24 -10.56
N ARG A 142 7.98 -20.37 -11.24
CA ARG A 142 8.60 -20.65 -12.53
C ARG A 142 10.11 -20.79 -12.39
N PHE A 143 10.63 -21.93 -12.85
CA PHE A 143 12.06 -22.22 -12.85
C PHE A 143 12.51 -22.54 -14.28
N VAL A 144 13.51 -21.80 -14.74
CA VAL A 144 14.15 -22.03 -16.04
C VAL A 144 15.53 -22.62 -15.79
N ARG A 145 15.86 -23.74 -16.45
CA ARG A 145 17.13 -24.44 -16.28
C ARG A 145 17.70 -24.86 -17.62
N PRO A 146 19.03 -24.74 -17.81
CA PRO A 146 19.72 -25.35 -18.93
C PRO A 146 19.71 -26.88 -18.77
N GLY A 147 19.62 -27.60 -19.90
CA GLY A 147 19.52 -29.05 -19.90
C GLY A 147 18.14 -29.59 -19.46
N GLU A 148 18.07 -30.86 -19.08
CA GLU A 148 16.83 -31.58 -18.78
C GLU A 148 16.69 -31.94 -17.29
N ASP A 149 17.39 -31.24 -16.37
CA ASP A 149 17.40 -31.59 -14.94
C ASP A 149 16.13 -31.09 -14.25
N VAL A 150 15.05 -31.88 -14.38
CA VAL A 150 13.77 -31.68 -13.70
C VAL A 150 13.92 -31.76 -12.16
N ALA A 151 14.81 -32.66 -11.69
CA ALA A 151 15.02 -32.88 -10.25
C ALA A 151 15.56 -31.63 -9.56
N ALA A 152 16.45 -30.88 -10.21
CA ALA A 152 16.96 -29.61 -9.68
C ALA A 152 15.87 -28.52 -9.62
N THR A 153 14.89 -28.52 -10.54
CA THR A 153 13.74 -27.59 -10.46
C THR A 153 12.85 -27.93 -9.27
N LYS A 154 12.61 -29.24 -9.02
CA LYS A 154 11.82 -29.68 -7.85
C LYS A 154 12.48 -29.30 -6.53
N GLN A 155 13.79 -29.46 -6.40
CA GLN A 155 14.52 -29.03 -5.19
C GLN A 155 14.46 -27.51 -4.99
N ALA A 156 14.51 -26.73 -6.07
CA ALA A 156 14.37 -25.28 -6.01
C ALA A 156 12.95 -24.89 -5.57
N PHE A 157 11.93 -25.54 -6.12
CA PHE A 157 10.54 -25.34 -5.71
C PHE A 157 10.32 -25.69 -4.24
N ASP A 158 10.82 -26.82 -3.75
CA ASP A 158 10.64 -27.24 -2.35
C ASP A 158 11.26 -26.23 -1.37
N ARG A 159 12.39 -25.63 -1.74
CA ARG A 159 13.01 -24.56 -0.95
C ARG A 159 12.16 -23.29 -0.92
N GLU A 160 11.69 -22.83 -2.09
CA GLU A 160 10.84 -21.64 -2.16
C GLU A 160 9.51 -21.86 -1.44
N LEU A 161 8.87 -23.03 -1.61
CA LEU A 161 7.63 -23.36 -0.91
C LEU A 161 7.82 -23.42 0.62
N SER A 162 8.93 -24.00 1.08
CA SER A 162 9.26 -24.02 2.52
C SER A 162 9.42 -22.60 3.07
N LEU A 163 10.05 -21.70 2.32
CA LEU A 163 10.20 -20.31 2.71
C LEU A 163 8.84 -19.58 2.74
N VAL A 164 7.98 -19.82 1.74
CA VAL A 164 6.60 -19.29 1.75
C VAL A 164 5.84 -19.73 2.99
N LYS A 165 5.89 -21.02 3.33
CA LYS A 165 5.24 -21.57 4.53
C LYS A 165 5.78 -20.92 5.82
N GLN A 166 7.07 -20.67 5.89
CA GLN A 166 7.69 -20.00 7.03
C GLN A 166 7.14 -18.57 7.20
N TYR A 167 7.07 -17.79 6.11
CA TYR A 167 6.50 -16.44 6.14
C TYR A 167 5.01 -16.45 6.49
N MET A 168 4.25 -17.40 5.95
CA MET A 168 2.84 -17.59 6.30
C MET A 168 2.66 -17.91 7.79
N GLY A 169 3.53 -18.73 8.38
CA GLY A 169 3.52 -19.01 9.80
C GLY A 169 3.75 -17.77 10.67
N TRP A 170 4.65 -16.88 10.27
CA TRP A 170 4.86 -15.60 10.96
C TRP A 170 3.67 -14.65 10.80
N LEU A 171 3.07 -14.61 9.60
CA LEU A 171 1.83 -13.82 9.39
C LEU A 171 0.68 -14.37 10.22
N ASP A 172 0.52 -15.68 10.31
CA ASP A 172 -0.53 -16.30 11.12
C ASP A 172 -0.38 -15.94 12.60
N GLN A 173 0.85 -15.98 13.12
CA GLN A 173 1.12 -15.53 14.49
C GLN A 173 0.75 -14.05 14.67
N ASN A 174 1.11 -13.19 13.73
CA ASN A 174 0.76 -11.78 13.78
C ASN A 174 -0.76 -11.57 13.69
N ALA A 175 -1.45 -12.31 12.81
CA ALA A 175 -2.90 -12.24 12.64
C ALA A 175 -3.64 -12.69 13.90
N ARG A 176 -3.20 -13.78 14.56
CA ARG A 176 -3.78 -14.25 15.83
C ARG A 176 -3.68 -13.19 16.92
N THR A 177 -2.47 -12.64 17.14
CA THR A 177 -2.26 -11.58 18.14
C THR A 177 -3.13 -10.35 17.86
N PHE A 178 -3.25 -9.96 16.60
CA PHE A 178 -4.13 -8.88 16.21
C PHE A 178 -5.60 -9.22 16.47
N ASN A 179 -6.08 -10.37 16.05
CA ASN A 179 -7.46 -10.81 16.22
C ASN A 179 -7.87 -10.88 17.70
N GLU A 180 -6.97 -11.29 18.59
CA GLU A 180 -7.19 -11.27 20.03
C GLU A 180 -7.36 -9.86 20.58
N SER A 181 -6.71 -8.86 19.97
CA SER A 181 -6.82 -7.45 20.37
C SER A 181 -8.12 -6.78 19.94
N LEU A 182 -8.86 -7.36 18.97
CA LEU A 182 -10.06 -6.72 18.39
C LEU A 182 -11.23 -6.66 19.35
N LEU A 183 -11.50 -7.73 20.10
CA LEU A 183 -12.67 -7.79 20.99
C LEU A 183 -12.60 -6.75 22.13
N PRO A 184 -11.49 -6.60 22.87
CA PRO A 184 -11.37 -5.52 23.86
C PRO A 184 -11.54 -4.13 23.25
N LEU A 185 -10.98 -3.91 22.06
CA LEU A 185 -11.12 -2.63 21.35
C LEU A 185 -12.58 -2.39 20.93
N ALA A 186 -13.27 -3.38 20.35
CA ALA A 186 -14.66 -3.30 19.95
C ALA A 186 -15.57 -3.00 21.15
N ARG A 187 -15.36 -3.65 22.29
CA ARG A 187 -16.10 -3.39 23.55
C ARG A 187 -16.00 -1.93 23.97
N ASN A 188 -14.79 -1.40 23.95
CA ASN A 188 -14.55 0.00 24.32
C ASN A 188 -15.27 0.95 23.36
N LEU A 189 -15.11 0.76 22.07
CA LEU A 189 -15.74 1.61 21.03
C LEU A 189 -17.27 1.54 21.05
N VAL A 190 -17.85 0.36 21.25
CA VAL A 190 -19.30 0.18 21.38
C VAL A 190 -19.83 0.88 22.63
N ALA A 191 -19.12 0.74 23.78
CA ALA A 191 -19.49 1.44 25.01
C ALA A 191 -19.47 2.96 24.85
N GLN A 192 -18.41 3.51 24.22
CA GLN A 192 -18.30 4.94 23.92
C GLN A 192 -19.44 5.40 23.00
N ARG A 193 -19.77 4.62 21.96
CA ARG A 193 -20.86 4.96 21.03
C ARG A 193 -22.21 4.97 21.74
N ARG A 194 -22.51 3.97 22.58
CA ARG A 194 -23.75 3.91 23.40
C ARG A 194 -23.84 5.10 24.35
N ALA A 195 -22.77 5.43 25.06
CA ALA A 195 -22.74 6.58 25.97
C ALA A 195 -23.01 7.89 25.21
N ARG A 196 -22.43 8.05 24.02
CA ARG A 196 -22.70 9.22 23.17
C ARG A 196 -24.17 9.30 22.71
N LEU A 197 -24.75 8.18 22.31
CA LEU A 197 -26.17 8.13 21.92
C LEU A 197 -27.09 8.48 23.10
N ALA A 198 -26.84 7.91 24.27
CA ALA A 198 -27.60 8.22 25.50
C ALA A 198 -27.51 9.70 25.91
N SER A 199 -26.29 10.30 25.78
CA SER A 199 -26.10 11.73 26.04
C SER A 199 -26.89 12.60 25.06
N LEU A 200 -26.96 12.21 23.79
CA LEU A 200 -27.78 12.93 22.80
C LEU A 200 -29.24 12.81 23.10
N GLU A 201 -29.77 11.63 23.53
CA GLU A 201 -31.15 11.46 23.94
C GLU A 201 -31.50 12.32 25.17
N GLN A 202 -30.62 12.35 26.18
CA GLN A 202 -30.83 13.21 27.36
C GLN A 202 -30.84 14.70 26.95
N GLY A 203 -29.96 15.14 26.08
CA GLY A 203 -29.94 16.52 25.57
C GLY A 203 -31.19 16.85 24.78
N THR A 204 -31.74 15.91 24.02
CA THR A 204 -32.99 16.10 23.26
C THR A 204 -34.23 16.16 24.16
N ASN A 205 -34.28 15.36 25.23
CA ASN A 205 -35.35 15.38 26.20
C ASN A 205 -35.40 16.73 26.95
N THR A 206 -34.30 17.42 27.11
CA THR A 206 -34.22 18.74 27.75
C THR A 206 -34.87 19.84 26.89
N LEU A 207 -35.01 19.63 25.58
CA LEU A 207 -35.60 20.62 24.66
C LEU A 207 -37.13 20.73 24.78
N GLY A 208 -37.80 19.78 25.44
CA GLY A 208 -39.25 19.83 25.68
C GLY A 208 -40.15 19.80 24.42
N ILE A 209 -39.56 19.47 23.27
CA ILE A 209 -40.28 19.39 21.97
C ILE A 209 -40.12 17.99 21.37
N SER A 210 -41.17 17.54 20.65
CA SER A 210 -41.13 16.25 19.94
C SER A 210 -40.10 16.30 18.81
N ILE A 211 -39.06 15.48 18.90
CA ILE A 211 -38.01 15.40 17.88
C ILE A 211 -38.41 14.35 16.85
N ARG A 212 -38.45 14.75 15.58
CA ARG A 212 -38.53 13.79 14.48
C ARG A 212 -37.15 13.14 14.30
N ARG A 213 -37.05 11.84 14.62
CA ARG A 213 -35.84 11.05 14.26
C ARG A 213 -35.67 11.12 12.75
N SER A 214 -34.55 11.69 12.30
CA SER A 214 -34.15 11.61 10.88
C SER A 214 -33.84 10.15 10.56
N THR A 215 -34.74 9.51 9.84
CA THR A 215 -34.45 8.20 9.24
C THR A 215 -33.57 8.39 8.00
N SER A 216 -32.36 8.89 8.20
CA SER A 216 -31.34 8.86 7.16
C SER A 216 -30.88 7.42 7.03
N ARG A 217 -31.54 6.70 6.16
CA ARG A 217 -31.14 5.39 5.69
C ARG A 217 -29.87 5.62 4.85
N SER A 218 -28.69 5.58 5.48
CA SER A 218 -27.46 5.35 4.72
C SER A 218 -27.58 3.96 4.09
N PRO A 219 -27.44 3.83 2.79
CA PRO A 219 -27.51 2.52 2.15
C PRO A 219 -26.37 1.65 2.69
N ALA A 220 -26.76 0.51 3.27
CA ALA A 220 -25.80 -0.54 3.64
C ALA A 220 -24.96 -0.92 2.41
N PRO A 221 -23.65 -1.20 2.58
CA PRO A 221 -22.82 -1.66 1.48
C PRO A 221 -23.38 -2.98 0.95
N ALA A 222 -23.88 -2.93 -0.29
CA ALA A 222 -24.48 -4.06 -0.96
C ALA A 222 -23.44 -5.20 -1.04
N ARG A 223 -23.80 -6.37 -0.47
CA ARG A 223 -23.12 -7.64 -0.75
C ARG A 223 -23.14 -7.86 -2.25
N ARG A 224 -21.99 -7.83 -2.91
CA ARG A 224 -21.85 -8.19 -4.32
C ARG A 224 -22.18 -9.68 -4.49
N ARG A 225 -23.37 -9.95 -5.04
CA ARG A 225 -23.66 -11.20 -5.73
C ARG A 225 -23.11 -11.08 -7.18
N PRO A 226 -22.53 -12.11 -7.76
CA PRO A 226 -22.17 -12.08 -9.16
C PRO A 226 -23.45 -12.17 -10.01
N ALA A 227 -23.67 -11.21 -10.89
CA ALA A 227 -24.73 -11.25 -11.89
C ALA A 227 -24.10 -11.25 -13.28
N HIS A 228 -24.38 -12.28 -14.05
CA HIS A 228 -24.23 -12.31 -15.49
C HIS A 228 -25.37 -11.54 -16.17
N GLY A 229 -25.02 -10.82 -17.26
CA GLY A 229 -25.97 -10.39 -18.29
C GLY A 229 -25.73 -8.96 -18.81
N PRO A 230 -25.78 -8.73 -20.13
CA PRO A 230 -25.29 -7.54 -20.78
C PRO A 230 -26.38 -6.45 -20.94
N GLY A 231 -25.93 -5.21 -20.84
CA GLY A 231 -26.60 -4.07 -21.49
C GLY A 231 -27.47 -3.21 -20.60
N ALA A 232 -26.92 -2.10 -20.12
CA ALA A 232 -27.57 -0.80 -20.02
C ALA A 232 -26.55 0.27 -19.62
N THR A 233 -26.52 1.34 -20.37
CA THR A 233 -25.73 2.55 -20.18
C THR A 233 -26.07 3.25 -18.86
N PRO A 234 -25.11 3.58 -17.97
CA PRO A 234 -25.44 4.32 -16.76
C PRO A 234 -25.49 5.82 -17.02
N GLN A 235 -26.60 6.43 -16.69
CA GLN A 235 -26.71 7.87 -16.53
C GLN A 235 -25.84 8.36 -15.38
N ARG A 236 -25.13 9.43 -15.63
CA ARG A 236 -24.17 10.10 -14.74
C ARG A 236 -24.89 10.75 -13.56
N GLY A 237 -24.70 10.21 -12.36
CA GLY A 237 -24.96 10.91 -11.09
C GLY A 237 -23.75 11.77 -10.68
N PRO A 238 -23.90 12.76 -9.77
CA PRO A 238 -22.83 13.73 -9.48
C PRO A 238 -21.56 13.05 -8.97
N ALA A 239 -20.44 13.40 -9.63
CA ALA A 239 -19.12 12.85 -9.38
C ALA A 239 -18.64 13.16 -7.96
N SER A 240 -18.29 12.12 -7.20
CA SER A 240 -17.33 12.24 -6.12
C SER A 240 -15.98 12.63 -6.74
N ASP A 241 -15.44 13.78 -6.37
CA ASP A 241 -14.20 14.36 -6.87
C ASP A 241 -13.01 13.42 -6.59
N THR A 242 -12.68 12.58 -7.57
CA THR A 242 -11.42 11.82 -7.63
C THR A 242 -10.34 12.67 -8.31
N GLY A 243 -10.23 13.94 -7.88
CA GLY A 243 -9.31 14.91 -8.45
C GLY A 243 -7.85 14.44 -8.35
N THR A 244 -7.18 14.34 -9.49
CA THR A 244 -5.73 14.22 -9.55
C THR A 244 -5.10 15.59 -9.33
N TYR A 245 -4.06 15.66 -8.48
CA TYR A 245 -3.30 16.89 -8.23
C TYR A 245 -2.23 17.10 -9.29
N HIS A 246 -1.94 18.36 -9.63
CA HIS A 246 -0.80 18.68 -10.48
C HIS A 246 0.51 18.53 -9.68
N VAL A 247 0.48 18.90 -8.39
CA VAL A 247 1.62 18.80 -7.50
C VAL A 247 1.16 18.52 -6.06
N ALA A 248 1.94 17.70 -5.35
CA ALA A 248 1.83 17.51 -3.91
C ALA A 248 3.04 18.11 -3.21
N LEU A 249 2.83 18.69 -2.03
CA LEU A 249 3.87 19.30 -1.21
C LEU A 249 4.14 18.41 0.01
N SER A 250 5.36 17.90 0.11
CA SER A 250 5.83 17.05 1.22
C SER A 250 6.84 17.81 2.07
N PHE A 251 6.54 18.04 3.35
CA PHE A 251 7.34 18.91 4.22
C PHE A 251 7.20 18.55 5.71
N ALA A 252 8.10 19.06 6.54
CA ALA A 252 7.96 19.00 7.99
C ALA A 252 7.16 20.22 8.51
N GLY A 253 6.38 20.03 9.58
CA GLY A 253 5.55 21.10 10.13
C GLY A 253 6.31 22.37 10.54
N GLU A 254 7.59 22.25 10.86
CA GLU A 254 8.50 23.37 11.18
C GLU A 254 8.80 24.27 9.97
N ASP A 255 8.71 23.70 8.76
CA ASP A 255 8.98 24.41 7.49
C ASP A 255 7.70 25.01 6.89
N ARG A 256 6.57 24.92 7.61
CA ARG A 256 5.21 25.26 7.14
C ARG A 256 5.09 26.67 6.58
N SER A 257 5.70 27.68 7.19
CA SER A 257 5.53 29.08 6.79
C SER A 257 5.92 29.33 5.32
N TYR A 258 7.03 28.77 4.89
CA TYR A 258 7.50 28.87 3.50
C TYR A 258 6.61 28.05 2.55
N VAL A 259 6.26 26.83 2.95
CA VAL A 259 5.49 25.91 2.11
C VAL A 259 4.05 26.38 1.91
N GLU A 260 3.45 27.00 2.92
CA GLU A 260 2.10 27.58 2.85
C GLU A 260 2.02 28.75 1.85
N GLU A 261 3.06 29.60 1.82
CA GLU A 261 3.15 30.66 0.82
C GLU A 261 3.26 30.08 -0.59
N VAL A 262 4.10 29.05 -0.80
CA VAL A 262 4.20 28.35 -2.08
C VAL A 262 2.86 27.71 -2.48
N ALA A 263 2.19 27.01 -1.54
CA ALA A 263 0.89 26.39 -1.79
C ALA A 263 -0.17 27.40 -2.21
N THR A 264 -0.23 28.53 -1.53
CA THR A 264 -1.17 29.63 -1.82
C THR A 264 -0.91 30.23 -3.19
N LEU A 265 0.35 30.55 -3.50
CA LEU A 265 0.74 31.12 -4.78
C LEU A 265 0.50 30.15 -5.98
N LEU A 266 0.65 28.85 -5.78
CA LEU A 266 0.32 27.85 -6.80
C LEU A 266 -1.19 27.76 -7.03
N ARG A 267 -1.98 27.72 -5.95
CA ARG A 267 -3.44 27.68 -6.03
C ARG A 267 -4.01 28.92 -6.71
N ASP A 268 -3.51 30.10 -6.41
CA ASP A 268 -3.93 31.35 -7.02
C ASP A 268 -3.65 31.41 -8.54
N ARG A 269 -2.73 30.55 -9.03
CA ARG A 269 -2.43 30.35 -10.46
C ARG A 269 -3.20 29.17 -11.09
N GLY A 270 -4.20 28.63 -10.39
CA GLY A 270 -5.05 27.55 -10.90
C GLY A 270 -4.42 26.16 -10.82
N VAL A 271 -3.31 25.97 -10.11
CA VAL A 271 -2.69 24.65 -9.90
C VAL A 271 -3.48 23.89 -8.85
N ARG A 272 -3.87 22.65 -9.14
CA ARG A 272 -4.42 21.74 -8.15
C ARG A 272 -3.28 21.21 -7.27
N VAL A 273 -3.16 21.78 -6.08
CA VAL A 273 -2.10 21.48 -5.11
C VAL A 273 -2.65 20.61 -4.00
N PHE A 274 -1.99 19.48 -3.74
CA PHE A 274 -2.18 18.78 -2.48
C PHE A 274 -1.30 19.43 -1.42
N TYR A 275 -1.95 20.06 -0.42
CA TYR A 275 -1.35 20.64 0.76
C TYR A 275 -2.24 20.30 1.96
N ASP A 276 -1.66 19.72 3.01
CA ASP A 276 -2.40 19.13 4.13
C ASP A 276 -3.40 20.09 4.80
N GLU A 277 -3.06 21.37 4.87
CA GLU A 277 -3.93 22.40 5.46
C GLU A 277 -5.18 22.69 4.61
N PHE A 278 -5.08 22.61 3.27
CA PHE A 278 -6.22 22.80 2.38
C PHE A 278 -7.18 21.60 2.38
N GLU A 279 -6.67 20.43 2.75
CA GLU A 279 -7.37 19.16 2.72
C GLU A 279 -7.82 18.70 4.12
N LYS A 280 -7.79 19.58 5.13
CA LYS A 280 -8.14 19.22 6.53
C LYS A 280 -9.44 18.44 6.66
N ALA A 281 -10.49 18.84 5.94
CA ALA A 281 -11.78 18.14 5.96
C ALA A 281 -11.70 16.77 5.27
N GLY A 282 -10.93 16.66 4.19
CA GLY A 282 -10.71 15.43 3.45
C GLY A 282 -9.73 14.46 4.13
N LEU A 283 -8.84 14.99 4.98
CA LEU A 283 -7.85 14.23 5.76
C LEU A 283 -8.38 13.79 7.12
N TRP A 284 -9.43 14.44 7.61
CA TRP A 284 -10.00 14.14 8.91
C TRP A 284 -10.53 12.69 8.95
N GLY A 285 -9.92 11.89 9.83
CA GLY A 285 -10.24 10.47 10.01
C GLY A 285 -9.58 9.50 9.02
N LYS A 286 -8.70 9.98 8.12
CA LYS A 286 -7.90 9.11 7.26
C LYS A 286 -6.53 8.80 7.88
N ASN A 287 -6.01 7.60 7.60
CA ASN A 287 -4.60 7.32 7.88
C ASN A 287 -3.73 8.22 7.00
N LEU A 288 -3.10 9.19 7.63
CA LEU A 288 -2.32 10.22 6.94
C LEU A 288 -1.18 9.62 6.11
N VAL A 289 -0.52 8.56 6.61
CA VAL A 289 0.62 7.92 5.93
C VAL A 289 0.18 7.22 4.64
N ASP A 290 -0.90 6.44 4.68
CA ASP A 290 -1.42 5.73 3.51
C ASP A 290 -2.02 6.69 2.49
N HIS A 291 -2.73 7.71 2.98
CA HIS A 291 -3.30 8.73 2.11
C HIS A 291 -2.22 9.57 1.42
N LEU A 292 -1.18 9.96 2.15
CA LEU A 292 -0.03 10.67 1.59
C LEU A 292 0.72 9.79 0.58
N ALA A 293 0.91 8.50 0.86
CA ALA A 293 1.51 7.57 -0.09
C ALA A 293 0.69 7.43 -1.38
N ASP A 294 -0.65 7.33 -1.28
CA ASP A 294 -1.53 7.28 -2.44
C ASP A 294 -1.51 8.60 -3.24
N VAL A 295 -1.58 9.74 -2.55
CA VAL A 295 -1.49 11.07 -3.19
C VAL A 295 -0.16 11.25 -3.90
N TYR A 296 0.95 10.89 -3.25
CA TYR A 296 2.29 11.08 -3.82
C TYR A 296 2.58 10.12 -4.98
N GLN A 297 2.09 8.87 -4.92
CA GLN A 297 2.41 7.86 -5.93
C GLN A 297 1.41 7.79 -7.09
N ARG A 298 0.12 8.08 -6.84
CA ARG A 298 -0.95 7.80 -7.81
C ARG A 298 -1.78 9.02 -8.19
N ARG A 299 -1.91 10.00 -7.29
CA ARG A 299 -2.83 11.12 -7.46
C ARG A 299 -2.15 12.45 -7.81
N SER A 300 -0.82 12.52 -7.78
CA SER A 300 -0.04 13.72 -8.08
C SER A 300 0.89 13.48 -9.27
N LYS A 301 0.95 14.46 -10.19
CA LYS A 301 1.88 14.41 -11.32
C LYS A 301 3.33 14.65 -10.88
N TYR A 302 3.52 15.54 -9.91
CA TYR A 302 4.81 15.85 -9.27
C TYR A 302 4.67 15.91 -7.75
N VAL A 303 5.77 15.65 -7.06
CA VAL A 303 5.90 15.83 -5.62
C VAL A 303 7.07 16.77 -5.36
N VAL A 304 6.82 17.93 -4.74
CA VAL A 304 7.90 18.79 -4.23
C VAL A 304 8.24 18.34 -2.82
N MET A 305 9.47 17.87 -2.64
CA MET A 305 9.96 17.40 -1.35
C MET A 305 10.80 18.49 -0.71
N PHE A 306 10.24 19.13 0.32
CA PHE A 306 10.90 20.16 1.12
C PHE A 306 11.75 19.51 2.20
N THR A 307 13.05 19.44 1.97
CA THR A 307 13.98 18.71 2.84
C THR A 307 14.67 19.65 3.82
N SER A 308 14.66 19.28 5.09
CA SER A 308 15.34 19.94 6.20
C SER A 308 15.76 18.90 7.25
N LYS A 309 16.56 19.30 8.22
CA LYS A 309 16.85 18.48 9.40
C LYS A 309 15.57 17.99 10.11
N HIS A 310 14.52 18.79 10.11
CA HIS A 310 13.22 18.45 10.71
C HIS A 310 12.47 17.41 9.88
N TYR A 311 12.53 17.55 8.55
CA TYR A 311 11.93 16.59 7.63
C TYR A 311 12.57 15.21 7.77
N VAL A 312 13.90 15.13 7.75
CA VAL A 312 14.62 13.86 7.90
C VAL A 312 14.35 13.22 9.25
N ALA A 313 14.34 13.99 10.34
CA ALA A 313 14.05 13.47 11.68
C ALA A 313 12.64 12.88 11.84
N LYS A 314 11.65 13.41 11.11
CA LYS A 314 10.25 12.94 11.16
C LYS A 314 9.93 11.86 10.15
N ALA A 315 10.46 11.98 8.93
CA ALA A 315 10.21 11.03 7.86
C ALA A 315 10.98 9.70 8.09
N TRP A 316 12.12 9.75 8.80
CA TRP A 316 13.01 8.62 9.00
C TRP A 316 13.40 8.41 10.47
N PRO A 317 12.47 8.04 11.37
CA PRO A 317 12.77 7.92 12.80
C PRO A 317 13.67 6.73 13.19
N THR A 318 13.97 5.80 12.28
CA THR A 318 14.83 4.63 12.55
C THR A 318 15.70 4.26 11.34
N HIS A 319 16.99 3.98 11.58
CA HIS A 319 18.01 3.67 10.55
C HIS A 319 17.61 2.55 9.57
N GLU A 320 16.86 1.55 9.98
CA GLU A 320 16.46 0.42 9.11
C GLU A 320 15.31 0.78 8.14
N ARG A 321 14.40 1.69 8.51
CA ARG A 321 13.36 2.21 7.63
C ARG A 321 13.88 3.20 6.60
N GLN A 322 14.95 3.91 6.91
CA GLN A 322 15.56 4.94 6.07
C GLN A 322 15.94 4.42 4.67
N HIS A 323 16.53 3.23 4.59
CA HIS A 323 16.98 2.67 3.30
C HIS A 323 15.87 2.10 2.42
N ALA A 324 14.80 1.58 3.01
CA ALA A 324 13.69 0.98 2.25
C ALA A 324 12.72 2.04 1.70
N GLN A 325 12.36 3.03 2.52
CA GLN A 325 11.48 4.13 2.10
C GLN A 325 12.17 5.08 1.12
N ALA A 326 13.45 5.36 1.34
CA ALA A 326 14.26 6.16 0.44
C ALA A 326 14.37 5.52 -0.96
N ARG A 327 14.57 4.21 -1.07
CA ARG A 327 14.57 3.50 -2.36
C ARG A 327 13.21 3.52 -3.05
N ALA A 328 12.12 3.41 -2.31
CA ALA A 328 10.76 3.45 -2.88
C ALA A 328 10.38 4.84 -3.40
N LEU A 329 10.89 5.91 -2.76
CA LEU A 329 10.71 7.29 -3.20
C LEU A 329 11.59 7.62 -4.41
N VAL A 330 12.81 7.06 -4.50
CA VAL A 330 13.79 7.37 -5.55
C VAL A 330 13.62 6.49 -6.79
N ALA A 331 12.95 5.33 -6.71
CA ALA A 331 12.79 4.41 -7.83
C ALA A 331 11.97 4.98 -9.03
N LYS A 332 11.39 6.19 -8.90
CA LYS A 332 10.75 6.95 -10.00
C LYS A 332 11.27 8.39 -9.98
N GLU A 333 12.51 8.58 -10.36
CA GLU A 333 13.29 9.82 -10.20
C GLU A 333 12.67 11.07 -10.88
N GLU A 334 11.87 10.95 -11.92
CA GLU A 334 11.42 12.10 -12.72
C GLU A 334 10.25 12.90 -12.12
N TYR A 335 9.52 12.38 -11.13
CA TYR A 335 8.36 13.07 -10.56
C TYR A 335 8.63 13.74 -9.20
N ILE A 336 9.78 13.45 -8.56
CA ILE A 336 10.18 14.07 -7.29
C ILE A 336 11.05 15.29 -7.59
N LEU A 337 10.66 16.43 -7.03
CA LEU A 337 11.34 17.72 -7.15
C LEU A 337 11.91 18.13 -5.78
N PRO A 338 13.20 17.85 -5.50
CA PRO A 338 13.79 18.17 -4.21
C PRO A 338 14.02 19.67 -4.05
N ALA A 339 13.64 20.20 -2.89
CA ALA A 339 13.88 21.59 -2.49
C ALA A 339 14.44 21.61 -1.06
N ARG A 340 15.65 22.13 -0.83
CA ARG A 340 16.42 22.01 0.41
C ARG A 340 16.46 23.30 1.19
N PHE A 341 16.12 23.25 2.48
CA PHE A 341 16.30 24.35 3.41
C PHE A 341 17.72 24.39 4.01
N ASP A 342 18.36 23.24 4.07
CA ASP A 342 19.70 23.09 4.66
C ASP A 342 20.50 21.99 3.92
N ASP A 343 21.72 21.72 4.40
CA ASP A 343 22.60 20.70 3.80
C ASP A 343 22.35 19.29 4.34
N THR A 344 21.23 19.02 4.99
CA THR A 344 20.91 17.69 5.53
C THR A 344 20.74 16.69 4.39
N GLU A 345 21.52 15.61 4.47
CA GLU A 345 21.43 14.51 3.51
C GLU A 345 20.14 13.70 3.73
N VAL A 346 19.42 13.45 2.65
CA VAL A 346 18.24 12.59 2.67
C VAL A 346 18.68 11.15 2.39
N PRO A 347 18.50 10.21 3.33
CA PRO A 347 18.87 8.82 3.12
C PRO A 347 18.26 8.23 1.84
N GLY A 348 19.10 7.65 0.97
CA GLY A 348 18.68 7.04 -0.30
C GLY A 348 18.52 7.98 -1.48
N MET A 349 18.63 9.28 -1.31
CA MET A 349 18.73 10.23 -2.41
C MET A 349 20.21 10.35 -2.82
N THR A 350 20.52 10.04 -4.07
CA THR A 350 21.91 10.16 -4.57
C THR A 350 22.27 11.63 -4.76
N ASN A 351 23.55 11.97 -4.54
CA ASN A 351 24.06 13.34 -4.74
C ASN A 351 23.99 13.83 -6.20
N THR A 352 23.58 12.96 -7.13
CA THR A 352 23.39 13.27 -8.54
C THR A 352 22.03 13.85 -8.88
N VAL A 353 21.04 13.80 -7.95
CA VAL A 353 19.73 14.40 -8.15
C VAL A 353 19.81 15.90 -7.95
N GLY A 354 19.42 16.67 -8.99
CA GLY A 354 19.39 18.13 -8.92
C GLY A 354 18.34 18.60 -7.89
N TYR A 355 18.67 19.62 -7.12
CA TYR A 355 17.77 20.21 -6.12
C TYR A 355 17.72 21.73 -6.21
N VAL A 356 16.69 22.35 -5.65
CA VAL A 356 16.58 23.81 -5.46
C VAL A 356 17.00 24.16 -4.04
N ASP A 357 17.97 25.08 -3.90
CA ASP A 357 18.42 25.59 -2.60
C ASP A 357 17.51 26.74 -2.13
N LEU A 358 16.63 26.46 -1.18
CA LEU A 358 15.63 27.39 -0.67
C LEU A 358 16.23 28.53 0.18
N ARG A 359 17.51 28.48 0.50
CA ARG A 359 18.24 29.61 1.12
C ARG A 359 18.47 30.76 0.13
N LYS A 360 18.34 30.45 -1.18
CA LYS A 360 18.62 31.40 -2.28
C LYS A 360 17.39 31.70 -3.13
N VAL A 361 16.28 31.04 -2.87
CA VAL A 361 15.07 31.09 -3.71
C VAL A 361 13.89 31.45 -2.81
N VAL A 362 13.20 32.55 -3.13
CA VAL A 362 11.97 32.95 -2.43
C VAL A 362 10.76 32.12 -2.94
N PRO A 363 9.66 32.02 -2.16
CA PRO A 363 8.49 31.21 -2.55
C PRO A 363 7.95 31.49 -3.96
N SER A 364 7.90 32.77 -4.36
CA SER A 364 7.42 33.16 -5.69
C SER A 364 8.29 32.68 -6.84
N GLU A 365 9.61 32.61 -6.64
CA GLU A 365 10.55 32.07 -7.63
C GLU A 365 10.45 30.55 -7.71
N LEU A 366 10.31 29.85 -6.57
CA LEU A 366 10.08 28.42 -6.54
C LEU A 366 8.81 28.04 -7.31
N VAL A 367 7.75 28.83 -7.15
CA VAL A 367 6.49 28.64 -7.89
C VAL A 367 6.70 28.71 -9.41
N VAL A 368 7.51 29.64 -9.89
CA VAL A 368 7.85 29.75 -11.33
C VAL A 368 8.55 28.48 -11.80
N LEU A 369 9.50 27.93 -11.03
CA LEU A 369 10.21 26.69 -11.34
C LEU A 369 9.24 25.49 -11.34
N ILE A 370 8.33 25.40 -10.38
CA ILE A 370 7.31 24.34 -10.32
C ILE A 370 6.38 24.42 -11.55
N LEU A 371 5.90 25.61 -11.90
CA LEU A 371 5.04 25.82 -13.07
C LEU A 371 5.74 25.40 -14.37
N SER A 372 7.02 25.68 -14.52
CA SER A 372 7.80 25.24 -15.68
C SER A 372 7.87 23.71 -15.83
N LYS A 373 7.84 22.97 -14.72
CA LYS A 373 7.79 21.50 -14.69
C LYS A 373 6.39 20.94 -14.95
N ILE A 374 5.36 21.58 -14.43
CA ILE A 374 3.96 21.14 -14.62
C ILE A 374 3.55 21.29 -16.10
N GLY A 375 4.05 22.33 -16.77
CA GLY A 375 3.66 22.69 -18.13
C GLY A 375 2.31 23.43 -18.17
N PRO A 376 1.75 23.66 -19.37
CA PRO A 376 0.49 24.36 -19.52
C PRO A 376 -0.63 23.61 -18.80
N LEU A 377 -1.39 24.36 -17.98
CA LEU A 377 -2.57 23.84 -17.30
C LEU A 377 -3.66 23.63 -18.35
N THR A 378 -3.99 22.38 -18.64
CA THR A 378 -5.18 22.07 -19.44
C THR A 378 -6.43 22.32 -18.59
N PRO A 379 -7.43 23.03 -19.12
CA PRO A 379 -8.64 23.40 -18.40
C PRO A 379 -9.48 22.21 -17.94
#